data_cd5a5d0a479c976c8a390a2b44a9b018
#
_entry.id   cd5a5d0a479c976c8a390a2b44a9b018
#
_cell.length_a   1.000
_cell.length_b   1.000
_cell.length_c   1.000
_cell.angle_alpha   90.00
_cell.angle_beta   90.00
_cell.angle_gamma   90.00
#
_symmetry.space_group_name_H-M   'P 1'
#
loop_
_entity.id
_entity.type
_entity.pdbx_description
1 polymer ?
#
loop_
_entity_poly.entity_id
_entity_poly.type
_entity_poly.pdbx_seq_one_letter_code
_entity_poly.pdbx_strand_id
1 'polypeptide(L)'
;MRWIKSDNLNTIHGFSTRHGGISTESFSSLNLGGSDDSTENISANRKLALNELGVAFEQVSYLNQIHSNIVCQAQPGKQTGDALVTNKKGIAIAVGAADCYPILFYDDANQVIGAAHCGWRGTVAKIVANTINEMKQLGAETKHIKIAIGQGISFANYEVSEDVIAQFKTAGFSSSCWEGRQLNLLEANKFVAQENGILPENIWSMNRCTTEPDFFSYRRDNGKTGRMWGIIMI
;
A
#
# COMPACT_ATOMS: atom_id res chain seq x y z
N MET A 1 5.48 17.57 -5.98
CA MET A 1 5.02 16.43 -6.83
C MET A 1 4.00 15.65 -6.02
N ARG A 2 2.79 15.38 -6.57
CA ARG A 2 1.76 14.61 -5.84
C ARG A 2 1.99 13.11 -5.89
N TRP A 3 2.47 12.61 -7.02
CA TRP A 3 2.63 11.18 -7.27
C TRP A 3 4.07 10.80 -7.58
N ILE A 4 4.53 9.72 -6.96
CA ILE A 4 5.79 9.04 -7.28
C ILE A 4 5.40 7.73 -7.97
N LYS A 5 6.01 7.45 -9.14
CA LYS A 5 5.75 6.24 -9.93
C LYS A 5 6.94 5.30 -9.85
N SER A 6 6.69 4.02 -9.95
CA SER A 6 7.73 3.01 -10.18
C SER A 6 8.04 2.91 -11.67
N ASP A 7 9.22 2.48 -12.00
CA ASP A 7 9.65 2.27 -13.39
C ASP A 7 9.34 0.87 -13.92
N ASN A 8 8.95 -0.06 -13.03
CA ASN A 8 8.66 -1.44 -13.40
C ASN A 8 7.18 -1.71 -13.71
N LEU A 9 6.24 -0.79 -13.42
CA LEU A 9 4.82 -0.95 -13.73
C LEU A 9 4.42 -0.06 -14.92
N ASN A 10 4.10 -0.68 -16.06
CA ASN A 10 3.70 0.02 -17.28
C ASN A 10 2.17 0.18 -17.37
N THR A 11 1.56 0.85 -16.38
CA THR A 11 0.13 1.16 -16.32
C THR A 11 -0.10 2.44 -15.52
N ILE A 12 -1.35 2.91 -15.42
CA ILE A 12 -1.71 4.05 -14.56
C ILE A 12 -1.51 3.63 -13.11
N HIS A 13 -0.55 4.24 -12.42
CA HIS A 13 -0.28 3.98 -11.01
C HIS A 13 0.46 5.13 -10.34
N GLY A 14 0.55 5.09 -9.02
CA GLY A 14 1.39 5.98 -8.25
C GLY A 14 1.19 5.83 -6.75
N PHE A 15 2.16 6.40 -6.03
CA PHE A 15 2.14 6.56 -4.58
C PHE A 15 2.09 8.06 -4.29
N SER A 16 1.08 8.52 -3.57
CA SER A 16 0.94 9.94 -3.29
C SER A 16 1.94 10.40 -2.21
N THR A 17 2.34 11.67 -2.32
CA THR A 17 2.97 12.41 -1.23
C THR A 17 1.92 13.15 -0.42
N ARG A 18 2.33 13.91 0.61
CA ARG A 18 1.43 14.78 1.37
C ARG A 18 1.20 16.16 0.74
N HIS A 19 1.82 16.45 -0.41
CA HIS A 19 1.85 17.80 -0.99
C HIS A 19 0.75 18.06 -2.02
N GLY A 20 0.31 19.32 -2.10
CA GLY A 20 -0.55 19.81 -3.18
C GLY A 20 -2.05 19.63 -2.94
N GLY A 21 -2.46 19.46 -1.70
CA GLY A 21 -3.86 19.43 -1.28
C GLY A 21 -4.32 20.69 -0.57
N ILE A 22 -5.48 20.64 0.04
CA ILE A 22 -6.15 21.76 0.72
C ILE A 22 -6.32 21.57 2.24
N SER A 23 -6.05 20.38 2.77
CA SER A 23 -6.11 20.14 4.21
C SER A 23 -5.06 20.94 4.96
N THR A 24 -5.31 21.26 6.23
CA THR A 24 -4.48 22.10 7.09
C THR A 24 -3.95 21.33 8.30
N GLU A 25 -3.13 21.98 9.11
CA GLU A 25 -2.58 21.45 10.36
C GLU A 25 -1.91 20.06 10.20
N SER A 26 -2.28 19.11 11.04
CA SER A 26 -1.74 17.74 11.03
C SER A 26 -2.01 16.99 9.71
N PHE A 27 -2.98 17.44 8.91
CA PHE A 27 -3.40 16.85 7.65
C PHE A 27 -2.84 17.57 6.42
N SER A 28 -1.99 18.59 6.64
CA SER A 28 -1.43 19.43 5.57
C SER A 28 -0.50 18.62 4.66
N SER A 29 -0.83 18.53 3.38
CA SER A 29 -1.96 19.19 2.71
C SER A 29 -2.84 18.22 1.92
N LEU A 30 -2.27 17.13 1.30
CA LEU A 30 -2.97 16.19 0.44
C LEU A 30 -3.42 14.95 1.24
N ASN A 31 -4.26 15.15 2.25
CA ASN A 31 -4.83 14.03 2.97
C ASN A 31 -5.91 13.33 2.12
N LEU A 32 -5.72 12.04 1.83
CA LEU A 32 -6.62 11.23 1.00
C LEU A 32 -7.51 10.29 1.82
N GLY A 33 -7.39 10.29 3.16
CA GLY A 33 -8.19 9.45 4.04
C GLY A 33 -7.92 9.67 5.52
N GLY A 34 -8.58 8.86 6.36
CA GLY A 34 -8.55 9.01 7.81
C GLY A 34 -9.87 9.57 8.34
N SER A 35 -10.04 9.60 9.66
CA SER A 35 -11.30 9.95 10.32
C SER A 35 -11.35 11.36 10.92
N ASP A 36 -10.17 12.02 11.06
CA ASP A 36 -10.07 13.23 11.88
C ASP A 36 -10.00 14.53 11.06
N ASP A 37 -9.91 14.43 9.74
CA ASP A 37 -10.02 15.56 8.82
C ASP A 37 -11.45 15.67 8.28
N SER A 38 -11.85 16.84 7.77
CA SER A 38 -13.19 17.00 7.20
C SER A 38 -13.39 16.15 5.94
N THR A 39 -14.59 15.63 5.79
CA THR A 39 -14.97 14.82 4.61
C THR A 39 -14.88 15.64 3.33
N GLU A 40 -15.16 16.95 3.41
CA GLU A 40 -15.06 17.91 2.30
C GLU A 40 -13.62 18.05 1.82
N ASN A 41 -12.66 18.22 2.74
CA ASN A 41 -11.25 18.32 2.43
C ASN A 41 -10.74 17.02 1.79
N ILE A 42 -11.06 15.88 2.38
CA ILE A 42 -10.68 14.56 1.85
C ILE A 42 -11.26 14.37 0.44
N SER A 43 -12.52 14.72 0.21
CA SER A 43 -13.17 14.61 -1.10
C SER A 43 -12.50 15.51 -2.14
N ALA A 44 -12.22 16.77 -1.79
CA ALA A 44 -11.53 17.70 -2.67
C ALA A 44 -10.10 17.24 -2.99
N ASN A 45 -9.35 16.78 -1.99
CA ASN A 45 -8.00 16.24 -2.17
C ASN A 45 -7.99 15.02 -3.09
N ARG A 46 -8.96 14.09 -2.94
CA ARG A 46 -9.10 12.94 -3.83
C ARG A 46 -9.33 13.37 -5.28
N LYS A 47 -10.22 14.33 -5.52
CA LYS A 47 -10.45 14.88 -6.86
C LYS A 47 -9.18 15.50 -7.45
N LEU A 48 -8.46 16.32 -6.66
CA LEU A 48 -7.19 16.93 -7.10
C LEU A 48 -6.13 15.88 -7.47
N ALA A 49 -5.98 14.85 -6.64
CA ALA A 49 -4.98 13.81 -6.84
C ALA A 49 -5.32 12.93 -8.04
N LEU A 50 -6.58 12.50 -8.18
CA LEU A 50 -7.03 11.60 -9.24
C LEU A 50 -7.05 12.27 -10.61
N ASN A 51 -7.39 13.57 -10.68
CA ASN A 51 -7.36 14.33 -11.93
C ASN A 51 -5.96 14.33 -12.59
N GLU A 52 -4.89 14.32 -11.78
CA GLU A 52 -3.51 14.25 -12.30
C GLU A 52 -3.20 12.89 -12.96
N LEU A 53 -3.91 11.84 -12.56
CA LEU A 53 -3.80 10.48 -13.14
C LEU A 53 -4.82 10.22 -14.25
N GLY A 54 -5.75 11.13 -14.50
CA GLY A 54 -6.85 10.94 -15.45
C GLY A 54 -7.90 9.93 -14.97
N VAL A 55 -8.06 9.75 -13.64
CA VAL A 55 -8.98 8.78 -13.02
C VAL A 55 -10.15 9.52 -12.39
N ALA A 56 -11.39 9.11 -12.71
CA ALA A 56 -12.59 9.61 -12.03
C ALA A 56 -12.79 8.90 -10.69
N PHE A 57 -13.25 9.62 -9.66
CA PHE A 57 -13.43 9.03 -8.32
C PHE A 57 -14.45 7.88 -8.32
N GLU A 58 -15.45 7.95 -9.18
CA GLU A 58 -16.49 6.94 -9.37
C GLU A 58 -15.95 5.59 -9.89
N GLN A 59 -14.74 5.59 -10.47
CA GLN A 59 -14.03 4.38 -10.92
C GLN A 59 -13.19 3.74 -9.81
N VAL A 60 -13.03 4.42 -8.67
CA VAL A 60 -12.09 3.97 -7.62
C VAL A 60 -12.77 3.00 -6.66
N SER A 61 -12.16 1.83 -6.52
CA SER A 61 -12.40 0.93 -5.39
C SER A 61 -11.37 1.21 -4.30
N TYR A 62 -11.83 1.43 -3.07
CA TYR A 62 -10.96 1.71 -1.93
C TYR A 62 -11.48 1.04 -0.66
N LEU A 63 -10.70 1.05 0.42
CA LEU A 63 -10.97 0.20 1.57
C LEU A 63 -11.23 0.97 2.87
N ASN A 64 -12.15 0.41 3.67
CA ASN A 64 -12.13 0.52 5.11
C ASN A 64 -11.12 -0.51 5.62
N GLN A 65 -9.88 -0.08 5.84
CA GLN A 65 -8.77 -0.93 6.23
C GLN A 65 -8.83 -1.25 7.73
N ILE A 66 -8.71 -2.51 8.06
CA ILE A 66 -8.87 -3.04 9.43
C ILE A 66 -7.62 -3.80 9.91
N HIS A 67 -6.50 -3.67 9.19
CA HIS A 67 -5.22 -4.34 9.43
C HIS A 67 -5.36 -5.88 9.42
N SER A 68 -6.17 -6.39 8.49
CA SER A 68 -6.43 -7.82 8.26
C SER A 68 -5.55 -8.38 7.13
N ASN A 69 -5.86 -9.61 6.72
CA ASN A 69 -5.35 -10.23 5.50
C ASN A 69 -6.46 -10.51 4.47
N ILE A 70 -7.59 -9.79 4.60
CA ILE A 70 -8.75 -9.92 3.71
C ILE A 70 -8.45 -9.21 2.39
N VAL A 71 -8.62 -9.96 1.30
CA VAL A 71 -8.51 -9.48 -0.08
C VAL A 71 -9.91 -9.44 -0.69
N CYS A 72 -10.29 -8.33 -1.29
CA CYS A 72 -11.57 -8.16 -1.98
C CYS A 72 -11.37 -8.11 -3.49
N GLN A 73 -12.27 -8.72 -4.25
CA GLN A 73 -12.40 -8.40 -5.67
C GLN A 73 -13.02 -6.99 -5.80
N ALA A 74 -12.34 -6.13 -6.53
CA ALA A 74 -12.66 -4.71 -6.55
C ALA A 74 -14.01 -4.42 -7.22
N GLN A 75 -14.78 -3.58 -6.55
CA GLN A 75 -15.98 -2.91 -7.06
C GLN A 75 -15.82 -1.42 -6.74
N PRO A 76 -16.24 -0.50 -7.64
CA PRO A 76 -16.19 0.92 -7.33
C PRO A 76 -16.86 1.26 -6.01
N GLY A 77 -16.26 2.16 -5.23
CA GLY A 77 -16.72 2.52 -3.91
C GLY A 77 -15.92 1.88 -2.79
N LYS A 78 -16.44 1.93 -1.57
CA LYS A 78 -15.77 1.51 -0.33
C LYS A 78 -16.13 0.07 0.04
N GLN A 79 -15.11 -0.78 0.21
CA GLN A 79 -15.22 -2.15 0.70
C GLN A 79 -14.48 -2.29 2.04
N THR A 80 -14.60 -3.42 2.73
CA THR A 80 -13.88 -3.68 4.00
C THR A 80 -12.86 -4.80 3.79
N GLY A 81 -11.61 -4.53 4.12
CA GLY A 81 -10.47 -5.41 3.97
C GLY A 81 -9.18 -4.62 3.89
N ASP A 82 -8.08 -5.27 3.49
CA ASP A 82 -6.76 -4.63 3.42
C ASP A 82 -6.06 -4.86 2.07
N ALA A 83 -6.69 -5.58 1.14
CA ALA A 83 -6.22 -5.67 -0.24
C ALA A 83 -7.39 -5.73 -1.24
N LEU A 84 -7.09 -5.31 -2.46
CA LEU A 84 -7.99 -5.30 -3.61
C LEU A 84 -7.32 -5.96 -4.80
N VAL A 85 -8.08 -6.74 -5.58
CA VAL A 85 -7.62 -7.30 -6.86
C VAL A 85 -8.70 -7.13 -7.93
N THR A 86 -8.29 -6.97 -9.19
CA THR A 86 -9.23 -6.95 -10.34
C THR A 86 -8.51 -7.25 -11.65
N ASN A 87 -9.26 -7.79 -12.62
CA ASN A 87 -8.91 -7.87 -14.04
C ASN A 87 -9.86 -7.03 -14.92
N LYS A 88 -10.70 -6.19 -14.30
CA LYS A 88 -11.66 -5.35 -15.02
C LYS A 88 -11.02 -4.01 -15.36
N LYS A 89 -10.98 -3.70 -16.67
CA LYS A 89 -10.53 -2.40 -17.18
C LYS A 89 -11.43 -1.27 -16.66
N GLY A 90 -10.83 -0.11 -16.43
CA GLY A 90 -11.54 1.08 -16.00
C GLY A 90 -11.89 1.11 -14.51
N ILE A 91 -11.46 0.12 -13.71
CA ILE A 91 -11.53 0.16 -12.25
C ILE A 91 -10.15 0.46 -11.69
N ALA A 92 -10.01 1.57 -10.99
CA ALA A 92 -8.83 1.90 -10.19
C ALA A 92 -8.96 1.31 -8.80
N ILE A 93 -7.90 0.75 -8.25
CA ILE A 93 -7.86 0.21 -6.89
C ILE A 93 -6.87 0.99 -6.04
N ALA A 94 -7.27 1.38 -4.83
CA ALA A 94 -6.45 2.22 -3.95
C ALA A 94 -6.41 1.72 -2.51
N VAL A 95 -5.23 1.80 -1.90
CA VAL A 95 -4.99 1.54 -0.47
C VAL A 95 -4.35 2.75 0.19
N GLY A 96 -4.79 3.07 1.41
CA GLY A 96 -4.30 4.19 2.20
C GLY A 96 -3.18 3.76 3.14
N ALA A 97 -2.19 4.63 3.38
CA ALA A 97 -1.10 4.36 4.30
C ALA A 97 -0.56 5.62 4.98
N ALA A 98 -0.08 5.43 6.20
CA ALA A 98 0.83 6.31 6.94
C ALA A 98 1.64 5.38 7.86
N ASP A 99 2.85 5.04 7.45
CA ASP A 99 3.83 4.07 7.97
C ASP A 99 3.71 2.64 7.44
N CYS A 100 2.50 2.06 7.32
CA CYS A 100 2.33 0.80 6.62
C CYS A 100 2.72 0.93 5.14
N TYR A 101 3.15 -0.16 4.51
CA TYR A 101 3.55 -0.15 3.11
C TYR A 101 2.34 -0.35 2.18
N PRO A 102 2.03 0.60 1.28
CA PRO A 102 1.18 0.33 0.14
C PRO A 102 1.97 -0.47 -0.89
N ILE A 103 1.44 -1.62 -1.31
CA ILE A 103 2.07 -2.49 -2.30
C ILE A 103 1.14 -2.64 -3.49
N LEU A 104 1.64 -2.34 -4.69
CA LEU A 104 0.93 -2.49 -5.96
C LEU A 104 1.47 -3.68 -6.73
N PHE A 105 0.58 -4.44 -7.35
CA PHE A 105 0.87 -5.65 -8.12
C PHE A 105 0.31 -5.51 -9.53
N TYR A 106 1.05 -5.98 -10.52
CA TYR A 106 0.61 -5.96 -11.91
C TYR A 106 1.13 -7.17 -12.67
N ASP A 107 0.21 -7.94 -13.24
CA ASP A 107 0.49 -8.90 -14.31
C ASP A 107 0.09 -8.26 -15.63
N ASP A 108 1.08 -7.76 -16.38
CA ASP A 108 0.89 -7.08 -17.66
C ASP A 108 0.36 -8.03 -18.73
N ALA A 109 0.82 -9.27 -18.73
CA ALA A 109 0.43 -10.26 -19.74
C ALA A 109 -1.06 -10.64 -19.64
N ASN A 110 -1.55 -10.80 -18.40
CA ASN A 110 -2.92 -11.23 -18.12
C ASN A 110 -3.85 -10.09 -17.68
N GLN A 111 -3.34 -8.85 -17.62
CA GLN A 111 -4.09 -7.65 -17.25
C GLN A 111 -4.80 -7.80 -15.90
N VAL A 112 -4.07 -8.27 -14.88
CA VAL A 112 -4.57 -8.41 -13.50
C VAL A 112 -3.78 -7.47 -12.61
N ILE A 113 -4.47 -6.67 -11.79
CA ILE A 113 -3.87 -5.77 -10.82
C ILE A 113 -4.26 -6.13 -9.39
N GLY A 114 -3.38 -5.77 -8.45
CA GLY A 114 -3.59 -5.86 -7.02
C GLY A 114 -3.08 -4.61 -6.30
N ALA A 115 -3.67 -4.32 -5.13
CA ALA A 115 -3.18 -3.31 -4.20
C ALA A 115 -3.38 -3.81 -2.77
N ALA A 116 -2.34 -3.78 -1.93
CA ALA A 116 -2.38 -4.25 -0.56
C ALA A 116 -1.86 -3.21 0.42
N HIS A 117 -2.53 -3.07 1.56
CA HIS A 117 -2.10 -2.32 2.73
C HIS A 117 -1.35 -3.25 3.68
N CYS A 118 -0.03 -3.12 3.73
CA CYS A 118 0.85 -4.02 4.45
C CYS A 118 1.36 -3.38 5.75
N GLY A 119 0.51 -3.36 6.78
CA GLY A 119 0.92 -3.14 8.16
C GLY A 119 1.45 -4.43 8.79
N TRP A 120 2.08 -4.36 9.99
CA TRP A 120 2.69 -5.53 10.59
C TRP A 120 1.73 -6.71 10.82
N ARG A 121 0.46 -6.44 11.19
CA ARG A 121 -0.57 -7.48 11.37
C ARG A 121 -0.91 -8.19 10.07
N GLY A 122 -1.18 -7.43 9.00
CA GLY A 122 -1.43 -7.98 7.68
C GLY A 122 -0.22 -8.74 7.13
N THR A 123 0.99 -8.25 7.38
CA THR A 123 2.23 -8.92 6.96
C THR A 123 2.42 -10.26 7.68
N VAL A 124 2.26 -10.30 9.00
CA VAL A 124 2.30 -11.57 9.77
C VAL A 124 1.24 -12.56 9.25
N ALA A 125 0.04 -12.07 8.95
CA ALA A 125 -1.06 -12.85 8.39
C ALA A 125 -0.92 -13.10 6.87
N LYS A 126 0.24 -12.77 6.26
CA LYS A 126 0.60 -13.07 4.87
C LYS A 126 -0.31 -12.40 3.83
N ILE A 127 -0.70 -11.14 4.03
CA ILE A 127 -1.57 -10.37 3.10
C ILE A 127 -1.02 -10.35 1.68
N VAL A 128 0.31 -10.26 1.49
CA VAL A 128 0.97 -10.28 0.17
C VAL A 128 0.71 -11.63 -0.53
N ALA A 129 0.87 -12.75 0.17
CA ALA A 129 0.60 -14.08 -0.37
C ALA A 129 -0.87 -14.24 -0.76
N ASN A 130 -1.79 -13.77 0.11
CA ASN A 130 -3.22 -13.82 -0.17
C ASN A 130 -3.56 -12.98 -1.41
N THR A 131 -2.96 -11.79 -1.56
CA THR A 131 -3.16 -10.94 -2.73
C THR A 131 -2.70 -11.64 -4.01
N ILE A 132 -1.49 -12.24 -4.00
CA ILE A 132 -0.96 -13.01 -5.14
C ILE A 132 -1.90 -14.19 -5.47
N ASN A 133 -2.40 -14.90 -4.47
CA ASN A 133 -3.31 -16.02 -4.69
C ASN A 133 -4.65 -15.57 -5.32
N GLU A 134 -5.23 -14.48 -4.85
CA GLU A 134 -6.45 -13.93 -5.44
C GLU A 134 -6.22 -13.41 -6.88
N MET A 135 -5.07 -12.81 -7.16
CA MET A 135 -4.69 -12.45 -8.53
C MET A 135 -4.60 -13.69 -9.43
N LYS A 136 -4.04 -14.81 -8.93
CA LYS A 136 -3.99 -16.08 -9.68
C LYS A 136 -5.38 -16.62 -9.98
N GLN A 137 -6.35 -16.47 -9.07
CA GLN A 137 -7.75 -16.86 -9.33
C GLN A 137 -8.38 -16.00 -10.46
N LEU A 138 -7.87 -14.79 -10.67
CA LEU A 138 -8.28 -13.92 -11.78
C LEU A 138 -7.48 -14.16 -13.08
N GLY A 139 -6.58 -15.15 -13.10
CA GLY A 139 -5.81 -15.54 -14.27
C GLY A 139 -4.36 -15.03 -14.29
N ALA A 140 -3.87 -14.37 -13.25
CA ALA A 140 -2.47 -13.95 -13.18
C ALA A 140 -1.52 -15.14 -13.07
N GLU A 141 -0.34 -14.99 -13.66
CA GLU A 141 0.77 -15.95 -13.52
C GLU A 141 1.90 -15.31 -12.72
N THR A 142 2.34 -15.98 -11.67
CA THR A 142 3.33 -15.44 -10.70
C THR A 142 4.59 -14.92 -11.39
N LYS A 143 5.07 -15.61 -12.43
CA LYS A 143 6.27 -15.20 -13.19
C LYS A 143 6.13 -13.84 -13.92
N HIS A 144 4.89 -13.40 -14.19
CA HIS A 144 4.59 -12.13 -14.85
C HIS A 144 4.27 -11.01 -13.85
N ILE A 145 3.96 -11.36 -12.60
CA ILE A 145 3.61 -10.37 -11.60
C ILE A 145 4.84 -9.51 -11.26
N LYS A 146 4.71 -8.20 -11.46
CA LYS A 146 5.62 -7.18 -10.98
C LYS A 146 5.02 -6.50 -9.76
N ILE A 147 5.87 -6.14 -8.80
CA ILE A 147 5.48 -5.52 -7.53
C ILE A 147 6.17 -4.16 -7.41
N ALA A 148 5.41 -3.14 -7.03
CA ALA A 148 5.94 -1.87 -6.58
C ALA A 148 5.55 -1.65 -5.11
N ILE A 149 6.57 -1.48 -4.25
CA ILE A 149 6.41 -1.20 -2.83
C ILE A 149 6.63 0.30 -2.61
N GLY A 150 5.59 1.00 -2.15
CA GLY A 150 5.63 2.43 -1.91
C GLY A 150 6.41 2.82 -0.65
N GLN A 151 6.22 4.06 -0.21
CA GLN A 151 6.80 4.58 1.04
C GLN A 151 6.21 3.85 2.26
N GLY A 152 7.04 3.63 3.26
CA GLY A 152 6.63 3.05 4.54
C GLY A 152 7.61 3.43 5.64
N ILE A 153 7.35 3.06 6.86
CA ILE A 153 8.28 3.34 7.97
C ILE A 153 9.54 2.47 7.81
N SER A 154 10.70 3.11 7.79
CA SER A 154 11.97 2.41 7.63
C SER A 154 12.33 1.58 8.85
N PHE A 155 13.20 0.60 8.66
CA PHE A 155 13.77 -0.24 9.71
C PHE A 155 14.29 0.59 10.91
N ALA A 156 15.06 1.64 10.65
CA ALA A 156 15.65 2.49 11.69
C ALA A 156 14.61 3.22 12.56
N ASN A 157 13.41 3.43 12.04
CA ASN A 157 12.35 4.18 12.72
C ASN A 157 11.20 3.30 13.24
N TYR A 158 11.29 1.97 13.04
CA TYR A 158 10.19 1.07 13.37
C TYR A 158 10.52 0.11 14.51
N GLU A 159 10.62 0.67 15.70
CA GLU A 159 10.68 -0.11 16.95
C GLU A 159 9.28 -0.61 17.30
N VAL A 160 9.18 -1.90 17.63
CA VAL A 160 7.95 -2.61 18.02
C VAL A 160 8.13 -3.33 19.35
N SER A 161 7.05 -3.84 19.95
CA SER A 161 7.15 -4.67 21.15
C SER A 161 7.74 -6.05 20.85
N GLU A 162 8.29 -6.69 21.87
CA GLU A 162 8.82 -8.06 21.77
C GLU A 162 7.75 -9.05 21.29
N ASP A 163 6.49 -8.87 21.68
CA ASP A 163 5.36 -9.69 21.25
C ASP A 163 5.14 -9.63 19.74
N VAL A 164 5.38 -8.47 19.12
CA VAL A 164 5.32 -8.34 17.65
C VAL A 164 6.44 -9.15 17.01
N ILE A 165 7.68 -9.02 17.51
CA ILE A 165 8.80 -9.82 17.00
C ILE A 165 8.54 -11.33 17.19
N ALA A 166 8.00 -11.74 18.33
CA ALA A 166 7.64 -13.14 18.59
C ALA A 166 6.62 -13.67 17.56
N GLN A 167 5.65 -12.84 17.16
CA GLN A 167 4.69 -13.23 16.11
C GLN A 167 5.36 -13.43 14.75
N PHE A 168 6.32 -12.58 14.36
CA PHE A 168 7.09 -12.77 13.11
C PHE A 168 7.91 -14.07 13.16
N LYS A 169 8.56 -14.36 14.28
CA LYS A 169 9.29 -15.64 14.50
C LYS A 169 8.36 -16.85 14.34
N THR A 170 7.23 -16.84 15.03
CA THR A 170 6.23 -17.93 14.99
C THR A 170 5.65 -18.11 13.59
N ALA A 171 5.46 -17.03 12.84
CA ALA A 171 4.95 -17.07 11.46
C ALA A 171 6.01 -17.45 10.41
N GLY A 172 7.23 -17.81 10.83
CA GLY A 172 8.28 -18.35 9.96
C GLY A 172 8.99 -17.31 9.10
N PHE A 173 9.03 -16.05 9.53
CA PHE A 173 9.82 -15.02 8.83
C PHE A 173 11.31 -15.20 9.07
N SER A 174 12.13 -14.82 8.08
CA SER A 174 13.58 -14.81 8.20
C SER A 174 14.03 -13.86 9.33
N SER A 175 15.09 -14.24 10.03
CA SER A 175 15.72 -13.39 11.05
C SER A 175 16.28 -12.08 10.50
N SER A 176 16.47 -11.96 9.20
CA SER A 176 16.83 -10.71 8.52
C SER A 176 15.76 -9.62 8.59
N CYS A 177 14.51 -10.00 8.97
CA CYS A 177 13.40 -9.06 9.09
C CYS A 177 13.41 -8.25 10.39
N TRP A 178 14.31 -8.50 11.34
CA TRP A 178 14.42 -7.72 12.60
C TRP A 178 15.82 -7.77 13.19
N GLU A 179 16.11 -6.77 14.03
CA GLU A 179 17.27 -6.75 14.92
C GLU A 179 16.81 -6.18 16.28
N GLY A 180 16.93 -6.99 17.36
CA GLY A 180 16.33 -6.63 18.64
C GLY A 180 14.82 -6.38 18.49
N ARG A 181 14.39 -5.16 18.78
CA ARG A 181 13.00 -4.71 18.63
C ARG A 181 12.76 -3.88 17.36
N GLN A 182 13.78 -3.65 16.54
CA GLN A 182 13.62 -3.00 15.24
C GLN A 182 13.08 -4.00 14.22
N LEU A 183 11.96 -3.65 13.56
CA LEU A 183 11.31 -4.49 12.55
C LEU A 183 11.52 -3.92 11.14
N ASN A 184 12.08 -4.73 10.25
CA ASN A 184 12.17 -4.42 8.84
C ASN A 184 10.93 -4.90 8.08
N LEU A 185 9.88 -4.09 8.13
CA LEU A 185 8.61 -4.44 7.52
C LEU A 185 8.70 -4.50 5.98
N LEU A 186 9.61 -3.73 5.36
CA LEU A 186 9.89 -3.80 3.93
C LEU A 186 10.43 -5.18 3.54
N GLU A 187 11.49 -5.62 4.22
CA GLU A 187 12.09 -6.93 3.95
C GLU A 187 11.14 -8.08 4.26
N ALA A 188 10.32 -7.95 5.30
CA ALA A 188 9.29 -8.95 5.60
C ALA A 188 8.27 -9.12 4.45
N ASN A 189 7.84 -8.02 3.84
CA ASN A 189 6.92 -8.10 2.69
C ASN A 189 7.61 -8.62 1.42
N LYS A 190 8.88 -8.24 1.17
CA LYS A 190 9.68 -8.81 0.08
C LYS A 190 9.88 -10.31 0.28
N PHE A 191 10.20 -10.74 1.49
CA PHE A 191 10.33 -12.16 1.85
C PHE A 191 9.05 -12.94 1.49
N VAL A 192 7.87 -12.45 1.90
CA VAL A 192 6.60 -13.11 1.56
C VAL A 192 6.35 -13.14 0.05
N ALA A 193 6.68 -12.07 -0.68
CA ALA A 193 6.54 -12.05 -2.13
C ALA A 193 7.42 -13.12 -2.81
N GLN A 194 8.68 -13.22 -2.41
CA GLN A 194 9.64 -14.18 -2.96
C GLN A 194 9.28 -15.64 -2.62
N GLU A 195 8.85 -15.91 -1.39
CA GLU A 195 8.34 -17.22 -0.98
C GLU A 195 7.11 -17.67 -1.80
N ASN A 196 6.40 -16.71 -2.40
CA ASN A 196 5.26 -16.98 -3.28
C ASN A 196 5.62 -16.88 -4.77
N GLY A 197 6.92 -16.95 -5.11
CA GLY A 197 7.43 -17.11 -6.46
C GLY A 197 7.61 -15.81 -7.25
N ILE A 198 7.53 -14.65 -6.60
CA ILE A 198 7.89 -13.39 -7.26
C ILE A 198 9.41 -13.29 -7.35
N LEU A 199 9.92 -13.05 -8.56
CA LEU A 199 11.35 -12.90 -8.79
C LEU A 199 11.87 -11.59 -8.18
N PRO A 200 13.07 -11.57 -7.58
CA PRO A 200 13.64 -10.35 -6.98
C PRO A 200 13.70 -9.17 -7.94
N GLU A 201 14.03 -9.39 -9.21
CA GLU A 201 14.08 -8.38 -10.26
C GLU A 201 12.71 -7.77 -10.62
N ASN A 202 11.62 -8.46 -10.26
CA ASN A 202 10.24 -7.97 -10.43
C ASN A 202 9.77 -7.11 -9.24
N ILE A 203 10.60 -6.92 -8.22
CA ILE A 203 10.24 -6.14 -7.02
C ILE A 203 10.98 -4.80 -7.03
N TRP A 204 10.25 -3.75 -7.33
CA TRP A 204 10.69 -2.37 -7.13
C TRP A 204 10.30 -1.89 -5.73
N SER A 205 11.13 -1.08 -5.09
CA SER A 205 10.78 -0.41 -3.83
C SER A 205 11.26 1.04 -3.84
N MET A 206 10.40 1.93 -3.33
CA MET A 206 10.69 3.36 -3.25
C MET A 206 11.86 3.66 -2.30
N ASN A 207 12.08 2.83 -1.28
CA ASN A 207 13.12 2.98 -0.26
C ASN A 207 13.11 4.35 0.44
N ARG A 208 11.92 4.92 0.65
CA ARG A 208 11.74 6.18 1.38
C ARG A 208 10.93 5.96 2.65
N CYS A 209 11.40 6.60 3.74
CA CYS A 209 10.74 6.52 5.03
C CYS A 209 9.58 7.53 5.13
N THR A 210 8.46 7.11 5.69
CA THR A 210 7.31 7.99 5.93
C THR A 210 7.57 9.07 6.98
N THR A 211 8.63 8.93 7.80
CA THR A 211 9.05 10.00 8.74
C THR A 211 9.71 11.19 8.03
N GLU A 212 10.02 11.08 6.74
CA GLU A 212 10.50 12.19 5.93
C GLU A 212 9.39 13.26 5.74
N PRO A 213 9.76 14.53 5.51
CA PRO A 213 8.79 15.65 5.41
C PRO A 213 7.76 15.51 4.28
N ASP A 214 8.07 14.73 3.25
CA ASP A 214 7.20 14.53 2.08
C ASP A 214 5.99 13.62 2.34
N PHE A 215 5.92 12.97 3.50
CA PHE A 215 4.92 11.96 3.80
C PHE A 215 4.18 12.21 5.11
N PHE A 216 3.00 11.64 5.23
CA PHE A 216 2.31 11.48 6.49
C PHE A 216 2.87 10.29 7.26
N SER A 217 3.09 10.43 8.57
CA SER A 217 3.58 9.37 9.42
C SER A 217 2.80 9.30 10.73
N TYR A 218 2.15 8.18 10.98
CA TYR A 218 1.42 7.92 12.22
C TYR A 218 2.36 7.91 13.43
N ARG A 219 3.56 7.35 13.26
CA ARG A 219 4.60 7.26 14.30
C ARG A 219 5.16 8.64 14.66
N ARG A 220 5.57 9.43 13.65
CA ARG A 220 6.12 10.78 13.86
C ARG A 220 5.08 11.72 14.46
N ASP A 221 3.84 11.64 14.00
CA ASP A 221 2.78 12.60 14.30
C ASP A 221 1.88 12.14 15.48
N ASN A 222 2.33 11.11 16.24
CA ASN A 222 1.62 10.58 17.41
C ASN A 222 0.14 10.23 17.14
N GLY A 223 -0.12 9.64 15.98
CA GLY A 223 -1.44 9.14 15.60
C GLY A 223 -2.34 10.12 14.85
N LYS A 224 -2.13 11.44 15.00
CA LYS A 224 -2.94 12.47 14.33
C LYS A 224 -2.28 12.91 13.02
N THR A 225 -2.60 12.24 11.93
CA THR A 225 -1.99 12.48 10.61
C THR A 225 -2.90 12.03 9.48
N GLY A 226 -2.65 12.57 8.27
CA GLY A 226 -3.36 12.17 7.05
C GLY A 226 -2.97 10.78 6.54
N ARG A 227 -3.53 10.42 5.39
CA ARG A 227 -3.21 9.17 4.67
C ARG A 227 -2.82 9.48 3.23
N MET A 228 -1.75 8.84 2.80
CA MET A 228 -1.36 8.76 1.40
C MET A 228 -2.04 7.56 0.74
N TRP A 229 -2.14 7.58 -0.58
CA TRP A 229 -2.64 6.44 -1.35
C TRP A 229 -1.55 5.82 -2.21
N GLY A 230 -1.55 4.47 -2.30
CA GLY A 230 -1.05 3.73 -3.44
C GLY A 230 -2.23 3.36 -4.33
N ILE A 231 -2.17 3.68 -5.63
CA ILE A 231 -3.25 3.48 -6.59
C ILE A 231 -2.73 2.84 -7.87
N ILE A 232 -3.54 1.95 -8.47
CA ILE A 232 -3.24 1.34 -9.78
C ILE A 232 -4.53 1.09 -10.56
N MET A 233 -4.46 1.19 -11.90
CA MET A 233 -5.59 1.00 -12.83
C MET A 233 -5.10 0.41 -14.16
N ILE A 234 -5.93 -0.45 -14.79
CA ILE A 234 -5.76 -0.98 -16.15
C ILE A 234 -6.90 -0.55 -17.07
#